data_0d6068a3a01265d9e4253eae13aa9e27
#
_entry.id   0d6068a3a01265d9e4253eae13aa9e27
#
_cell.length_a   1.000
_cell.length_b   1.000
_cell.length_c   1.000
_cell.angle_alpha   90.00
_cell.angle_beta   90.00
_cell.angle_gamma   90.00
#
_symmetry.space_group_name_H-M   'P 1'
#
loop_
_entity.id
_entity.type
_entity.pdbx_description
1 polymer ?
#
loop_
_entity_poly.entity_id
_entity_poly.type
_entity_poly.pdbx_seq_one_letter_code
_entity_poly.pdbx_strand_id
1 'polypeptide(L)'
;MKKYNEDFTTISAEVYDKIRKATEKLGCMPVMVCRASNHPEDDYLWVVLGQYTKPHPFGEYCVWTANASRPTESADLFYGHYGVSFKVALDVVADKVRDLNKEEEV
;
A
#
# COMPACT_ATOMS: atom_id res chain seq x y z
N MET A 1 -12.49 14.04 21.35
CA MET A 1 -12.09 12.72 20.83
C MET A 1 -12.17 12.73 19.32
N LYS A 2 -11.13 12.27 18.69
CA LYS A 2 -11.12 12.18 17.25
C LYS A 2 -11.94 10.97 16.81
N LYS A 3 -12.92 11.22 15.98
CA LYS A 3 -13.79 10.19 15.46
C LYS A 3 -13.23 9.70 14.14
N TYR A 4 -13.16 8.38 13.96
CA TYR A 4 -12.76 7.85 12.66
C TYR A 4 -13.82 8.17 11.62
N ASN A 5 -13.34 8.66 10.50
CA ASN A 5 -14.18 8.87 9.35
C ASN A 5 -14.02 7.66 8.43
N GLU A 6 -15.09 6.95 8.18
CA GLU A 6 -15.05 5.78 7.32
C GLU A 6 -14.52 6.10 5.93
N ASP A 7 -14.75 7.31 5.46
CA ASP A 7 -14.29 7.73 4.14
C ASP A 7 -12.77 7.78 4.04
N PHE A 8 -12.07 7.94 5.16
CA PHE A 8 -10.61 7.93 5.17
C PHE A 8 -10.03 6.54 4.98
N THR A 9 -10.76 5.52 5.37
CA THR A 9 -10.29 4.15 5.29
C THR A 9 -10.83 3.42 4.08
N THR A 10 -11.81 4.00 3.39
CA THR A 10 -12.44 3.40 2.23
C THR A 10 -11.66 3.75 0.97
N ILE A 11 -11.14 2.76 0.31
CA ILE A 11 -10.47 2.96 -0.97
C ILE A 11 -11.53 2.97 -2.08
N SER A 12 -11.41 3.91 -3.01
CA SER A 12 -12.32 3.94 -4.15
C SER A 12 -11.97 2.81 -5.13
N ALA A 13 -12.96 2.38 -5.89
CA ALA A 13 -12.75 1.34 -6.91
C ALA A 13 -11.70 1.80 -7.94
N GLU A 14 -11.71 3.07 -8.30
CA GLU A 14 -10.75 3.62 -9.26
C GLU A 14 -9.31 3.54 -8.74
N VAL A 15 -9.08 3.95 -7.50
CA VAL A 15 -7.76 3.92 -6.89
C VAL A 15 -7.29 2.47 -6.72
N TYR A 16 -8.17 1.61 -6.24
CA TYR A 16 -7.85 0.18 -6.08
C TYR A 16 -7.45 -0.44 -7.42
N ASP A 17 -8.17 -0.12 -8.48
CA ASP A 17 -7.88 -0.65 -9.81
C ASP A 17 -6.50 -0.23 -10.30
N LYS A 18 -6.13 1.02 -10.05
CA LYS A 18 -4.78 1.52 -10.38
C LYS A 18 -3.70 0.75 -9.63
N ILE A 19 -3.93 0.46 -8.35
CA ILE A 19 -2.99 -0.30 -7.53
C ILE A 19 -2.90 -1.74 -8.04
N ARG A 20 -4.03 -2.37 -8.33
CA ARG A 20 -4.09 -3.74 -8.84
C ARG A 20 -3.31 -3.86 -10.15
N LYS A 21 -3.51 -2.93 -11.07
CA LYS A 21 -2.79 -2.94 -12.34
C LYS A 21 -1.29 -2.80 -12.15
N ALA A 22 -0.87 -1.95 -11.21
CA ALA A 22 0.54 -1.77 -10.91
C ALA A 22 1.17 -3.05 -10.35
N THR A 23 0.49 -3.72 -9.42
CA THR A 23 1.00 -4.96 -8.83
C THR A 23 1.02 -6.11 -9.83
N GLU A 24 0.03 -6.18 -10.72
CA GLU A 24 -0.02 -7.21 -11.76
C GLU A 24 1.21 -7.16 -12.67
N LYS A 25 1.69 -5.98 -12.99
CA LYS A 25 2.89 -5.82 -13.81
C LYS A 25 4.12 -6.44 -13.17
N LEU A 26 4.12 -6.58 -11.85
CA LEU A 26 5.21 -7.17 -11.09
C LEU A 26 4.96 -8.63 -10.71
N GLY A 27 3.90 -9.22 -11.22
CA GLY A 27 3.57 -10.62 -10.93
C GLY A 27 2.93 -10.82 -9.57
N CYS A 28 2.26 -9.80 -9.05
CA CYS A 28 1.67 -9.82 -7.72
C CYS A 28 0.19 -9.45 -7.77
N MET A 29 -0.52 -9.81 -6.70
CA MET A 29 -1.88 -9.33 -6.48
C MET A 29 -1.92 -8.62 -5.12
N PRO A 30 -2.73 -7.57 -4.96
CA PRO A 30 -2.84 -6.92 -3.67
C PRO A 30 -3.63 -7.80 -2.71
N VAL A 31 -3.10 -7.96 -1.50
CA VAL A 31 -3.74 -8.72 -0.43
C VAL A 31 -4.31 -7.77 0.62
N MET A 32 -3.59 -6.70 0.89
CA MET A 32 -4.01 -5.70 1.85
C MET A 32 -3.58 -4.32 1.35
N VAL A 33 -4.49 -3.37 1.43
CA VAL A 33 -4.20 -1.98 1.05
C VAL A 33 -4.61 -1.10 2.22
N CYS A 34 -3.64 -0.38 2.77
CA CYS A 34 -3.85 0.49 3.92
C CYS A 34 -3.65 1.93 3.53
N ARG A 35 -4.46 2.80 4.10
CA ARG A 35 -4.24 4.23 3.94
C ARG A 35 -2.90 4.60 4.57
N ALA A 36 -2.08 5.33 3.81
CA ALA A 36 -0.73 5.64 4.25
C ALA A 36 -0.68 6.85 5.17
N SER A 37 -1.55 7.83 4.95
CA SER A 37 -1.54 9.09 5.69
C SER A 37 -2.86 9.32 6.41
N ASN A 38 -2.80 10.01 7.56
CA ASN A 38 -4.00 10.41 8.30
C ASN A 38 -4.64 11.69 7.74
N HIS A 39 -3.97 12.35 6.80
CA HIS A 39 -4.50 13.57 6.20
C HIS A 39 -5.44 13.27 5.06
N PRO A 40 -6.64 13.89 5.03
CA PRO A 40 -7.59 13.67 3.94
C PRO A 40 -7.05 14.06 2.56
N GLU A 41 -6.18 15.06 2.51
CA GLU A 41 -5.58 15.54 1.28
C GLU A 41 -4.60 14.55 0.67
N ASP A 42 -4.15 13.56 1.46
CA ASP A 42 -3.22 12.53 1.01
C ASP A 42 -3.96 11.23 0.64
N ASP A 43 -5.16 11.33 0.15
CA ASP A 43 -6.00 10.18 -0.18
C ASP A 43 -5.46 9.35 -1.36
N TYR A 44 -4.40 9.82 -2.00
CA TYR A 44 -3.73 9.11 -3.09
C TYR A 44 -2.57 8.23 -2.63
N LEU A 45 -2.17 8.32 -1.35
CA LEU A 45 -1.04 7.53 -0.81
C LEU A 45 -1.54 6.31 -0.04
N TRP A 46 -1.03 5.15 -0.42
CA TRP A 46 -1.42 3.86 0.16
C TRP A 46 -0.21 2.99 0.41
N VAL A 47 -0.29 2.12 1.41
CA VAL A 47 0.69 1.06 1.62
C VAL A 47 0.04 -0.24 1.15
N VAL A 48 0.72 -0.95 0.27
CA VAL A 48 0.19 -2.14 -0.38
C VAL A 48 1.01 -3.35 0.02
N LEU A 49 0.34 -4.37 0.54
CA LEU A 49 0.92 -5.69 0.73
C LEU A 49 0.43 -6.56 -0.41
N GLY A 50 1.36 -7.05 -1.22
CA GLY A 50 1.04 -7.91 -2.35
C GLY A 50 1.57 -9.32 -2.13
N GLN A 51 0.97 -10.26 -2.84
CA GLN A 51 1.39 -11.65 -2.85
C GLN A 51 1.76 -12.03 -4.27
N TYR A 52 2.88 -12.72 -4.44
CA TYR A 52 3.24 -13.25 -5.75
C TYR A 52 2.19 -14.25 -6.22
N THR A 53 1.81 -14.16 -7.48
CA THR A 53 0.85 -15.10 -8.07
C THR A 53 1.48 -16.45 -8.38
N LYS A 54 2.81 -16.52 -8.38
CA LYS A 54 3.59 -17.75 -8.56
C LYS A 54 4.54 -17.94 -7.40
N PRO A 55 4.95 -19.17 -7.08
CA PRO A 55 5.90 -19.39 -5.99
C PRO A 55 7.18 -18.58 -6.15
N HIS A 56 7.68 -18.05 -5.04
CA HIS A 56 8.89 -17.24 -5.01
C HIS A 56 9.85 -17.84 -3.97
N PRO A 57 11.17 -17.98 -4.31
CA PRO A 57 12.10 -18.74 -3.46
C PRO A 57 12.41 -18.13 -2.09
N PHE A 58 12.30 -16.82 -1.94
CA PHE A 58 12.67 -16.15 -0.69
C PHE A 58 11.50 -15.77 0.19
N GLY A 59 10.32 -15.73 -0.36
CA GLY A 59 9.11 -15.38 0.36
C GLY A 59 8.03 -14.99 -0.62
N GLU A 60 6.77 -15.12 -0.21
CA GLU A 60 5.64 -14.94 -1.11
C GLU A 60 5.08 -13.53 -1.16
N TYR A 61 5.59 -12.62 -0.34
CA TYR A 61 4.97 -11.30 -0.16
C TYR A 61 5.90 -10.17 -0.52
N CYS A 62 5.29 -9.07 -0.90
CA CYS A 62 5.95 -7.80 -1.21
C CYS A 62 5.19 -6.67 -0.54
N VAL A 63 5.88 -5.56 -0.26
CA VAL A 63 5.24 -4.37 0.27
C VAL A 63 5.76 -3.16 -0.47
N TRP A 64 4.86 -2.24 -0.82
CA TRP A 64 5.20 -0.97 -1.48
C TRP A 64 4.43 0.17 -0.86
N THR A 65 4.94 1.38 -1.06
CA THR A 65 4.13 2.58 -0.98
C THR A 65 3.59 2.84 -2.39
N ALA A 66 2.31 3.12 -2.50
CA ALA A 66 1.66 3.38 -3.77
C ALA A 66 1.18 4.83 -3.83
N ASN A 67 1.36 5.47 -4.98
CA ASN A 67 0.86 6.81 -5.25
C ASN A 67 -0.05 6.75 -6.46
N ALA A 68 -1.33 7.04 -6.26
CA ALA A 68 -2.34 6.99 -7.31
C ALA A 68 -2.75 8.39 -7.80
N SER A 69 -1.93 9.41 -7.55
CA SER A 69 -2.28 10.79 -7.88
C SER A 69 -2.21 11.12 -9.37
N ARG A 70 -1.36 10.42 -10.12
CA ARG A 70 -1.21 10.71 -11.55
C ARG A 70 -2.41 10.16 -12.34
N PRO A 71 -2.82 10.86 -13.42
CA PRO A 71 -3.94 10.39 -14.25
C PRO A 71 -3.51 9.29 -15.23
N THR A 72 -2.89 8.24 -14.70
CA THR A 72 -2.45 7.07 -15.46
C THR A 72 -3.27 5.87 -15.07
N GLU A 73 -3.22 4.82 -15.89
CA GLU A 73 -3.98 3.59 -15.59
C GLU A 73 -3.47 2.86 -14.38
N SER A 74 -2.19 3.03 -14.05
CA SER A 74 -1.55 2.32 -12.94
C SER A 74 -1.03 3.31 -11.92
N ALA A 75 -1.08 2.93 -10.65
CA ALA A 75 -0.42 3.67 -9.58
C ALA A 75 1.10 3.52 -9.70
N ASP A 76 1.83 4.46 -9.13
CA ASP A 76 3.28 4.35 -8.99
C ASP A 76 3.58 3.59 -7.70
N LEU A 77 4.43 2.58 -7.79
CA LEU A 77 4.89 1.80 -6.63
C LEU A 77 6.34 2.13 -6.37
N PHE A 78 6.68 2.38 -5.11
CA PHE A 78 8.04 2.72 -4.73
C PHE A 78 8.36 2.23 -3.32
N TYR A 79 9.65 2.23 -2.97
CA TYR A 79 10.18 1.73 -1.70
C TYR A 79 9.76 0.28 -1.44
N GLY A 80 9.95 -0.57 -2.45
CA GLY A 80 9.50 -1.95 -2.39
C GLY A 80 10.36 -2.84 -1.52
N HIS A 81 9.71 -3.78 -0.84
CA HIS A 81 10.33 -4.90 -0.16
C HIS A 81 9.82 -6.16 -0.83
N TYR A 82 10.72 -6.99 -1.32
CA TYR A 82 10.37 -8.11 -2.18
C TYR A 82 10.78 -9.44 -1.55
N GLY A 83 9.95 -10.46 -1.77
CA GLY A 83 10.31 -11.81 -1.35
C GLY A 83 10.42 -11.96 0.15
N VAL A 84 9.47 -11.44 0.91
CA VAL A 84 9.47 -11.50 2.37
C VAL A 84 8.36 -12.44 2.87
N SER A 85 8.51 -12.92 4.10
CA SER A 85 7.46 -13.70 4.76
C SER A 85 6.28 -12.81 5.10
N PHE A 86 5.14 -13.42 5.40
CA PHE A 86 3.95 -12.65 5.78
C PHE A 86 4.19 -11.81 7.03
N LYS A 87 4.87 -12.41 8.02
CA LYS A 87 5.19 -11.69 9.26
C LYS A 87 6.04 -10.45 8.99
N VAL A 88 7.10 -10.61 8.20
CA VAL A 88 7.97 -9.49 7.84
C VAL A 88 7.20 -8.46 7.04
N ALA A 89 6.34 -8.90 6.12
CA ALA A 89 5.51 -7.98 5.34
C ALA A 89 4.61 -7.12 6.22
N LEU A 90 3.98 -7.72 7.24
CA LEU A 90 3.14 -6.97 8.17
C LEU A 90 3.95 -5.94 8.95
N ASP A 91 5.17 -6.31 9.38
CA ASP A 91 6.05 -5.38 10.08
C ASP A 91 6.43 -4.21 9.18
N VAL A 92 6.72 -4.48 7.92
CA VAL A 92 7.06 -3.44 6.94
C VAL A 92 5.88 -2.50 6.71
N VAL A 93 4.67 -3.05 6.59
CA VAL A 93 3.46 -2.21 6.44
C VAL A 93 3.32 -1.27 7.63
N ALA A 94 3.44 -1.80 8.84
CA ALA A 94 3.33 -0.99 10.06
C ALA A 94 4.39 0.11 10.10
N ASP A 95 5.63 -0.21 9.74
CA ASP A 95 6.70 0.76 9.71
C ASP A 95 6.45 1.86 8.68
N LYS A 96 5.98 1.50 7.49
CA LYS A 96 5.69 2.49 6.46
C LYS A 96 4.57 3.45 6.87
N VAL A 97 3.51 2.93 7.45
CA VAL A 97 2.40 3.78 7.92
C VAL A 97 2.88 4.71 9.03
N ARG A 98 3.65 4.19 9.97
CA ARG A 98 4.20 5.00 11.06
C ARG A 98 5.11 6.11 10.54
N ASP A 99 6.00 5.79 9.61
CA ASP A 99 6.95 6.76 9.08
C ASP A 99 6.26 7.87 8.29
N LEU A 100 5.22 7.53 7.54
CA LEU A 100 4.47 8.52 6.77
C LEU A 100 3.67 9.47 7.64
N ASN A 101 3.36 9.07 8.88
CA ASN A 101 2.60 9.89 9.82
C ASN A 101 3.48 10.47 10.95
N LYS A 102 4.78 10.33 10.83
CA LYS A 102 5.71 10.68 11.90
C LYS A 102 5.65 12.16 12.29
N GLU A 103 5.46 13.04 11.34
CA GLU A 103 5.40 14.46 11.61
C GLU A 103 4.19 14.88 12.45
N GLU A 104 3.16 14.06 12.47
CA GLU A 104 1.94 14.35 13.24
C GLU A 104 2.10 14.10 14.72
N GLU A 105 3.17 13.43 15.10
CA GLU A 105 3.43 13.07 16.50
C GLU A 105 4.14 14.15 17.28
N VAL A 106 4.51 15.22 16.64
CA VAL A 106 5.27 16.33 17.26
C VAL A 106 4.39 17.16 18.15
#